data_1ee2092625d21b49bb0cb73a48283299
#
_entry.id   1ee2092625d21b49bb0cb73a48283299
#
_cell.length_a   1.000
_cell.length_b   1.000
_cell.length_c   1.000
_cell.angle_alpha   90.00
_cell.angle_beta   90.00
_cell.angle_gamma   90.00
#
_symmetry.space_group_name_H-M   'P 1'
#
loop_
_entity.id
_entity.type
_entity.pdbx_description
1 polymer ?
#
loop_
_entity_poly.entity_id
_entity_poly.type
_entity_poly.pdbx_seq_one_letter_code
_entity_poly.pdbx_strand_id
1 'polypeptide(L)'
;DGAYLLGVGGKNLLPGNFSRVLMQYDELEGASTSNIEARVRQLREDGVDKELAFPNALLALFGHPDKDLRERCFRIYNEHIAELQEASNGHLYGVGLINWWDPQGARRTLEELKSLGLKTFLMPLNPGQDDDGNPIDYASTAMGPVWDEIEASGVPLSHHIGETPAKTPCEFNGLIVSMMVHVDGFRELFSKYIF
;
A
#
# COMPACT_ATOMS: atom_id res chain seq x y z
N ASP A 1 -2.36 -9.52 20.92
CA ASP A 1 -3.29 -8.37 20.88
C ASP A 1 -3.16 -7.50 19.61
N GLY A 2 -2.43 -7.96 18.58
CA GLY A 2 -2.30 -7.26 17.28
C GLY A 2 -3.59 -7.12 16.47
N ALA A 3 -4.68 -7.77 16.88
CA ALA A 3 -5.98 -7.69 16.22
C ALA A 3 -6.67 -6.31 16.34
N TYR A 4 -6.19 -5.43 17.22
CA TYR A 4 -6.79 -4.11 17.47
C TYR A 4 -6.22 -2.97 16.62
N LEU A 5 -5.10 -3.16 15.97
CA LEU A 5 -4.48 -2.14 15.11
C LEU A 5 -5.27 -1.82 13.84
N LEU A 6 -6.16 -2.70 13.43
CA LEU A 6 -6.94 -2.59 12.19
C LEU A 6 -8.44 -2.40 12.42
N GLY A 7 -8.86 -1.99 13.61
CA GLY A 7 -10.25 -1.74 13.96
C GLY A 7 -10.56 -0.26 14.22
N VAL A 8 -11.63 0.26 13.65
CA VAL A 8 -12.18 1.57 13.98
C VAL A 8 -13.51 1.38 14.69
N GLY A 9 -13.65 1.99 15.89
CA GLY A 9 -14.88 1.91 16.68
C GLY A 9 -15.26 0.49 17.10
N GLY A 10 -14.28 -0.38 17.38
CA GLY A 10 -14.51 -1.76 17.81
C GLY A 10 -14.96 -2.71 16.69
N LYS A 11 -14.96 -2.25 15.43
CA LYS A 11 -15.23 -3.09 14.27
C LYS A 11 -13.92 -3.45 13.57
N ASN A 12 -13.71 -4.74 13.33
CA ASN A 12 -12.58 -5.20 12.55
C ASN A 12 -12.74 -4.71 11.10
N LEU A 13 -11.78 -3.94 10.59
CA LEU A 13 -11.80 -3.44 9.21
C LEU A 13 -11.45 -4.51 8.18
N LEU A 14 -10.85 -5.62 8.62
CA LEU A 14 -10.54 -6.74 7.75
C LEU A 14 -11.67 -7.78 7.80
N PRO A 15 -12.05 -8.36 6.67
CA PRO A 15 -12.93 -9.54 6.66
C PRO A 15 -12.36 -10.64 7.55
N GLY A 16 -13.19 -11.27 8.37
CA GLY A 16 -12.77 -12.19 9.44
C GLY A 16 -11.83 -13.34 9.03
N ASN A 17 -11.80 -13.70 7.74
CA ASN A 17 -10.88 -14.70 7.20
C ASN A 17 -9.50 -14.12 6.89
N PHE A 18 -9.40 -12.84 6.58
CA PHE A 18 -8.13 -12.20 6.23
C PHE A 18 -7.29 -11.91 7.48
N SER A 19 -7.94 -11.55 8.60
CA SER A 19 -7.24 -11.42 9.88
C SER A 19 -6.65 -12.74 10.39
N ARG A 20 -7.32 -13.88 10.12
CA ARG A 20 -6.77 -15.19 10.43
C ARG A 20 -5.55 -15.54 9.58
N VAL A 21 -5.57 -15.19 8.30
CA VAL A 21 -4.42 -15.41 7.40
C VAL A 21 -3.22 -14.57 7.85
N LEU A 22 -3.41 -13.29 8.18
CA LEU A 22 -2.33 -12.44 8.68
C LEU A 22 -1.76 -12.89 10.04
N MET A 23 -2.60 -13.41 10.93
CA MET A 23 -2.15 -13.96 12.22
C MET A 23 -1.40 -15.29 12.07
N GLN A 24 -1.74 -16.08 11.05
CA GLN A 24 -1.01 -17.32 10.74
C GLN A 24 0.34 -17.06 10.05
N TYR A 25 0.51 -15.91 9.40
CA TYR A 25 1.79 -15.54 8.78
C TYR A 25 2.92 -15.44 9.81
N ASP A 26 2.66 -14.81 10.95
CA ASP A 26 3.66 -14.67 12.03
C ASP A 26 4.09 -16.04 12.61
N GLU A 27 3.21 -17.06 12.57
CA GLU A 27 3.54 -18.42 13.04
C GLU A 27 4.24 -19.26 11.97
N LEU A 28 4.02 -18.97 10.69
CA LEU A 28 4.52 -19.77 9.57
C LEU A 28 5.90 -19.32 9.06
N GLU A 29 6.25 -18.06 9.21
CA GLU A 29 7.43 -17.48 8.55
C GLU A 29 8.65 -17.28 9.47
N GLY A 30 8.50 -17.49 10.76
CA GLY A 30 9.63 -17.44 11.69
C GLY A 30 10.36 -16.09 11.72
N ALA A 31 11.64 -16.09 12.04
CA ALA A 31 12.44 -14.88 12.25
C ALA A 31 12.65 -14.01 11.00
N SER A 32 12.35 -14.49 9.79
CA SER A 32 12.63 -13.77 8.54
C SER A 32 11.67 -12.59 8.28
N THR A 33 10.50 -12.55 8.94
CA THR A 33 9.55 -11.43 8.81
C THR A 33 9.90 -10.24 9.69
N SER A 34 10.63 -10.47 10.77
CA SER A 34 11.00 -9.43 11.76
C SER A 34 12.49 -9.13 11.81
N ASN A 35 13.31 -9.90 11.09
CA ASN A 35 14.78 -9.79 11.10
C ASN A 35 15.30 -9.72 9.66
N ILE A 36 15.81 -8.56 9.28
CA ILE A 36 16.28 -8.30 7.90
C ILE A 36 17.46 -9.19 7.49
N GLU A 37 18.35 -9.52 8.40
CA GLU A 37 19.48 -10.41 8.11
C GLU A 37 19.01 -11.84 7.82
N ALA A 38 18.05 -12.32 8.60
CA ALA A 38 17.42 -13.63 8.37
C ALA A 38 16.67 -13.62 7.03
N ARG A 39 15.96 -12.52 6.70
CA ARG A 39 15.29 -12.37 5.41
C ARG A 39 16.25 -12.42 4.23
N VAL A 40 17.32 -11.64 4.26
CA VAL A 40 18.35 -11.63 3.20
C VAL A 40 18.99 -12.99 3.04
N ARG A 41 19.25 -13.71 4.13
CA ARG A 41 19.79 -15.06 4.06
C ARG A 41 18.81 -16.01 3.36
N GLN A 42 17.52 -15.96 3.73
CA GLN A 42 16.49 -16.78 3.10
C GLN A 42 16.35 -16.48 1.60
N LEU A 43 16.32 -15.20 1.20
CA LEU A 43 16.26 -14.81 -0.21
C LEU A 43 17.41 -15.44 -1.02
N ARG A 44 18.63 -15.43 -0.47
CA ARG A 44 19.78 -16.04 -1.12
C ARG A 44 19.67 -17.57 -1.22
N GLU A 45 19.17 -18.23 -0.18
CA GLU A 45 18.91 -19.67 -0.18
C GLU A 45 17.85 -20.03 -1.24
N ASP A 46 16.83 -19.18 -1.43
CA ASP A 46 15.77 -19.35 -2.43
C ASP A 46 16.21 -18.92 -3.85
N GLY A 47 17.44 -18.43 -4.03
CA GLY A 47 17.94 -17.95 -5.32
C GLY A 47 17.38 -16.60 -5.76
N VAL A 48 16.82 -15.82 -4.83
CA VAL A 48 16.26 -14.48 -5.06
C VAL A 48 17.34 -13.43 -4.75
N ASP A 49 17.70 -12.63 -5.74
CA ASP A 49 18.69 -11.56 -5.57
C ASP A 49 18.09 -10.30 -4.92
N LYS A 50 16.87 -9.94 -5.32
CA LYS A 50 16.20 -8.71 -4.86
C LYS A 50 14.70 -8.91 -4.72
N GLU A 51 14.10 -8.21 -3.76
CA GLU A 51 12.66 -8.19 -3.57
C GLU A 51 12.12 -6.78 -3.41
N LEU A 52 10.82 -6.61 -3.73
CA LEU A 52 10.02 -5.43 -3.39
C LEU A 52 9.14 -5.77 -2.19
N ALA A 53 9.25 -4.97 -1.14
CA ALA A 53 8.47 -5.14 0.08
C ALA A 53 7.25 -4.19 0.06
N PHE A 54 6.06 -4.76 -0.04
CA PHE A 54 4.79 -4.04 -0.03
C PHE A 54 4.22 -3.90 1.38
N PRO A 55 3.50 -2.79 1.67
CA PRO A 55 2.94 -2.50 2.99
C PRO A 55 1.62 -3.25 3.25
N ASN A 56 1.60 -4.57 3.14
CA ASN A 56 0.37 -5.38 3.18
C ASN A 56 -0.51 -5.10 4.41
N ALA A 57 0.09 -4.95 5.59
CA ALA A 57 -0.65 -4.66 6.82
C ALA A 57 -1.30 -3.26 6.82
N LEU A 58 -0.75 -2.32 6.06
CA LEU A 58 -1.21 -0.92 6.00
C LEU A 58 -2.23 -0.67 4.90
N LEU A 59 -2.49 -1.62 4.00
CA LEU A 59 -3.52 -1.47 2.96
C LEU A 59 -4.90 -1.18 3.57
N ALA A 60 -5.18 -1.72 4.75
CA ALA A 60 -6.42 -1.44 5.48
C ALA A 60 -6.58 0.03 5.92
N LEU A 61 -5.48 0.78 6.03
CA LEU A 61 -5.51 2.21 6.38
C LEU A 61 -5.89 3.11 5.21
N PHE A 62 -5.85 2.61 3.97
CA PHE A 62 -6.19 3.42 2.79
C PHE A 62 -7.62 3.95 2.84
N GLY A 63 -8.55 3.18 3.40
CA GLY A 63 -9.93 3.59 3.63
C GLY A 63 -10.20 4.26 4.99
N HIS A 64 -9.17 4.53 5.80
CA HIS A 64 -9.38 5.12 7.12
C HIS A 64 -9.86 6.57 6.99
N PRO A 65 -10.95 6.98 7.69
CA PRO A 65 -11.53 8.31 7.56
C PRO A 65 -10.65 9.44 8.10
N ASP A 66 -9.85 9.15 9.12
CA ASP A 66 -8.91 10.12 9.70
C ASP A 66 -7.64 10.18 8.84
N LYS A 67 -7.57 11.19 7.98
CA LYS A 67 -6.45 11.41 7.05
C LYS A 67 -5.16 11.80 7.76
N ASP A 68 -5.24 12.51 8.88
CA ASP A 68 -4.06 12.88 9.68
C ASP A 68 -3.42 11.66 10.32
N LEU A 69 -4.25 10.76 10.85
CA LEU A 69 -3.76 9.47 11.38
C LEU A 69 -3.13 8.64 10.26
N ARG A 70 -3.78 8.58 9.10
CA ARG A 70 -3.28 7.84 7.94
C ARG A 70 -1.92 8.37 7.50
N GLU A 71 -1.77 9.69 7.35
CA GLU A 71 -0.50 10.33 7.00
C GLU A 71 0.61 10.02 8.00
N ARG A 72 0.31 10.09 9.30
CA ARG A 72 1.29 9.74 10.34
C ARG A 72 1.73 8.28 10.27
N CYS A 73 0.78 7.37 10.05
CA CYS A 73 1.11 5.96 9.89
C CYS A 73 1.96 5.71 8.64
N PHE A 74 1.66 6.39 7.53
CA PHE A 74 2.43 6.28 6.30
C PHE A 74 3.87 6.77 6.49
N ARG A 75 4.05 7.89 7.19
CA ARG A 75 5.39 8.42 7.47
C ARG A 75 6.21 7.44 8.33
N ILE A 76 5.63 6.95 9.43
CA ILE A 76 6.30 5.96 10.30
C ILE A 76 6.70 4.71 9.51
N TYR A 77 5.81 4.24 8.64
CA TYR A 77 6.10 3.10 7.77
C TYR A 77 7.22 3.42 6.77
N ASN A 78 7.17 4.57 6.11
CA ASN A 78 8.17 4.96 5.12
C ASN A 78 9.58 5.05 5.74
N GLU A 79 9.69 5.61 6.94
CA GLU A 79 10.92 5.66 7.70
C GLU A 79 11.41 4.24 8.02
N HIS A 80 10.55 3.40 8.57
CA HIS A 80 10.89 2.03 8.95
C HIS A 80 11.32 1.17 7.74
N ILE A 81 10.58 1.21 6.63
CA ILE A 81 10.92 0.41 5.46
C ILE A 81 12.21 0.89 4.78
N ALA A 82 12.52 2.20 4.87
CA ALA A 82 13.77 2.73 4.41
C ALA A 82 14.97 2.24 5.25
N GLU A 83 14.81 2.16 6.58
CA GLU A 83 15.82 1.55 7.45
C GLU A 83 16.08 0.08 7.11
N LEU A 84 15.02 -0.69 6.87
CA LEU A 84 15.14 -2.08 6.44
C LEU A 84 15.79 -2.21 5.06
N GLN A 85 15.45 -1.32 4.13
CA GLN A 85 16.07 -1.27 2.81
C GLN A 85 17.58 -1.03 2.92
N GLU A 86 18.00 -0.06 3.72
CA GLU A 86 19.42 0.24 3.96
C GLU A 86 20.12 -0.97 4.60
N ALA A 87 19.55 -1.54 5.66
CA ALA A 87 20.11 -2.70 6.35
C ALA A 87 20.19 -3.95 5.47
N SER A 88 19.36 -4.05 4.43
CA SER A 88 19.37 -5.18 3.49
C SER A 88 20.59 -5.23 2.55
N ASN A 89 21.39 -4.15 2.49
CA ASN A 89 22.50 -4.01 1.56
C ASN A 89 22.10 -4.24 0.08
N GLY A 90 20.95 -3.74 -0.33
CA GLY A 90 20.47 -3.78 -1.72
C GLY A 90 19.69 -5.03 -2.11
N HIS A 91 19.30 -5.87 -1.16
CA HIS A 91 18.45 -7.05 -1.41
C HIS A 91 16.96 -6.76 -1.24
N LEU A 92 16.58 -5.74 -0.45
CA LEU A 92 15.19 -5.33 -0.25
C LEU A 92 15.00 -3.89 -0.72
N TYR A 93 13.92 -3.65 -1.46
CA TYR A 93 13.45 -2.34 -1.87
C TYR A 93 12.06 -2.09 -1.28
N GLY A 94 11.96 -1.09 -0.41
CA GLY A 94 10.70 -0.70 0.20
C GLY A 94 9.79 0.04 -0.79
N VAL A 95 8.52 -0.32 -0.79
CA VAL A 95 7.47 0.41 -1.50
C VAL A 95 6.87 1.42 -0.54
N GLY A 96 7.10 2.71 -0.79
CA GLY A 96 6.63 3.80 0.06
C GLY A 96 5.13 4.09 -0.10
N LEU A 97 4.61 4.96 0.75
CA LEU A 97 3.22 5.41 0.74
C LEU A 97 3.17 6.93 0.64
N ILE A 98 2.25 7.46 -0.16
CA ILE A 98 2.07 8.91 -0.36
C ILE A 98 0.66 9.37 -0.01
N ASN A 99 0.49 10.68 0.15
CA ASN A 99 -0.79 11.35 0.34
C ASN A 99 -1.41 11.71 -1.01
N TRP A 100 -2.08 10.76 -1.66
CA TRP A 100 -2.67 10.96 -3.00
C TRP A 100 -3.91 11.85 -3.03
N TRP A 101 -4.52 12.13 -1.89
CA TRP A 101 -5.78 12.88 -1.77
C TRP A 101 -5.60 14.40 -1.73
N ASP A 102 -4.37 14.87 -1.72
CA ASP A 102 -4.00 16.28 -1.65
C ASP A 102 -2.70 16.52 -2.44
N PRO A 103 -2.69 17.45 -3.42
CA PRO A 103 -1.50 17.73 -4.23
C PRO A 103 -0.29 18.17 -3.42
N GLN A 104 -0.48 18.99 -2.39
CA GLN A 104 0.62 19.43 -1.53
C GLN A 104 1.14 18.30 -0.65
N GLY A 105 0.23 17.45 -0.17
CA GLY A 105 0.59 16.24 0.55
C GLY A 105 1.35 15.25 -0.32
N ALA A 106 0.94 15.08 -1.59
CA ALA A 106 1.62 14.24 -2.55
C ALA A 106 3.06 14.73 -2.79
N ARG A 107 3.25 16.02 -3.06
CA ARG A 107 4.59 16.63 -3.21
C ARG A 107 5.45 16.36 -2.00
N ARG A 108 4.98 16.73 -0.82
CA ARG A 108 5.73 16.58 0.44
C ARG A 108 6.16 15.12 0.66
N THR A 109 5.24 14.19 0.53
CA THR A 109 5.54 12.78 0.76
C THR A 109 6.44 12.19 -0.31
N LEU A 110 6.34 12.61 -1.58
CA LEU A 110 7.27 12.20 -2.63
C LEU A 110 8.71 12.72 -2.37
N GLU A 111 8.84 13.96 -1.90
CA GLU A 111 10.15 14.52 -1.51
C GLU A 111 10.74 13.76 -0.30
N GLU A 112 9.91 13.43 0.69
CA GLU A 112 10.30 12.59 1.83
C GLU A 112 10.77 11.21 1.38
N LEU A 113 10.03 10.51 0.51
CA LEU A 113 10.41 9.20 -0.03
C LEU A 113 11.76 9.25 -0.75
N LYS A 114 11.98 10.28 -1.56
CA LYS A 114 13.27 10.48 -2.25
C LYS A 114 14.40 10.70 -1.26
N SER A 115 14.18 11.50 -0.21
CA SER A 115 15.18 11.74 0.84
C SER A 115 15.52 10.49 1.63
N LEU A 116 14.54 9.60 1.84
CA LEU A 116 14.71 8.28 2.45
C LEU A 116 15.35 7.24 1.51
N GLY A 117 15.53 7.58 0.23
CA GLY A 117 16.12 6.68 -0.75
C GLY A 117 15.17 5.59 -1.28
N LEU A 118 13.88 5.68 -1.00
CA LEU A 118 12.87 4.77 -1.55
C LEU A 118 12.72 5.00 -3.05
N LYS A 119 12.53 3.92 -3.81
CA LYS A 119 12.60 3.93 -5.28
C LYS A 119 11.24 3.81 -5.97
N THR A 120 10.21 3.50 -5.23
CA THR A 120 8.83 3.35 -5.71
C THR A 120 7.86 3.64 -4.58
N PHE A 121 6.62 3.92 -4.93
CA PHE A 121 5.54 4.16 -3.97
C PHE A 121 4.24 3.51 -4.44
N LEU A 122 3.29 3.41 -3.52
CA LEU A 122 2.01 2.78 -3.75
C LEU A 122 0.89 3.82 -3.73
N MET A 123 0.01 3.74 -4.72
CA MET A 123 -1.30 4.39 -4.70
C MET A 123 -2.41 3.34 -4.78
N PRO A 124 -3.55 3.55 -4.11
CA PRO A 124 -4.67 2.64 -4.18
C PRO A 124 -5.31 2.63 -5.58
N LEU A 125 -5.89 1.50 -5.96
CA LEU A 125 -6.75 1.42 -7.14
C LEU A 125 -8.08 2.15 -6.91
N ASN A 126 -8.52 2.20 -5.64
CA ASN A 126 -9.70 2.97 -5.24
C ASN A 126 -9.25 4.12 -4.32
N PRO A 127 -9.15 5.34 -4.84
CA PRO A 127 -8.61 6.48 -4.09
C PRO A 127 -9.49 6.98 -2.94
N GLY A 128 -10.73 6.50 -2.83
CA GLY A 128 -11.65 6.91 -1.77
C GLY A 128 -12.33 8.25 -2.05
N GLN A 129 -12.43 9.09 -1.02
CA GLN A 129 -13.12 10.37 -1.06
C GLN A 129 -12.19 11.53 -0.66
N ASP A 130 -12.47 12.71 -1.22
CA ASP A 130 -11.84 13.96 -0.81
C ASP A 130 -12.33 14.44 0.57
N ASP A 131 -11.96 15.66 0.98
CA ASP A 131 -12.35 16.22 2.28
C ASP A 131 -13.83 16.62 2.34
N ASP A 132 -14.44 16.85 1.19
CA ASP A 132 -15.86 17.19 1.04
C ASP A 132 -16.74 15.93 0.91
N GLY A 133 -16.15 14.74 0.91
CA GLY A 133 -16.83 13.45 0.77
C GLY A 133 -17.15 13.05 -0.67
N ASN A 134 -16.64 13.79 -1.67
CA ASN A 134 -16.80 13.41 -3.07
C ASN A 134 -15.84 12.29 -3.45
N PRO A 135 -16.26 11.34 -4.30
CA PRO A 135 -15.35 10.33 -4.81
C PRO A 135 -14.17 10.97 -5.54
N ILE A 136 -12.95 10.57 -5.19
CA ILE A 136 -11.76 10.95 -5.95
C ILE A 136 -11.79 10.13 -7.25
N ASP A 137 -11.73 10.82 -8.38
CA ASP A 137 -11.56 10.20 -9.71
C ASP A 137 -10.19 10.60 -10.25
N TYR A 138 -9.33 9.63 -10.44
CA TYR A 138 -7.98 9.84 -10.99
C TYR A 138 -7.98 10.48 -12.39
N ALA A 139 -9.08 10.36 -13.17
CA ALA A 139 -9.26 11.02 -14.47
C ALA A 139 -9.73 12.46 -14.36
N SER A 140 -10.13 12.90 -13.16
CA SER A 140 -10.63 14.26 -12.99
C SER A 140 -9.52 15.29 -13.14
N THR A 141 -9.87 16.48 -13.63
CA THR A 141 -8.94 17.62 -13.69
C THR A 141 -8.44 18.04 -12.30
N ALA A 142 -9.20 17.73 -11.25
CA ALA A 142 -8.79 17.98 -9.86
C ALA A 142 -7.55 17.17 -9.44
N MET A 143 -7.33 16.01 -10.05
CA MET A 143 -6.15 15.18 -9.81
C MET A 143 -4.93 15.58 -10.65
N GLY A 144 -5.09 16.45 -11.64
CA GLY A 144 -3.99 16.94 -12.47
C GLY A 144 -2.77 17.38 -11.66
N PRO A 145 -2.91 18.25 -10.65
CA PRO A 145 -1.78 18.67 -9.82
C PRO A 145 -1.08 17.53 -9.08
N VAL A 146 -1.78 16.46 -8.69
CA VAL A 146 -1.16 15.28 -8.08
C VAL A 146 -0.33 14.52 -9.11
N TRP A 147 -0.87 14.34 -10.32
CA TRP A 147 -0.15 13.69 -11.41
C TRP A 147 1.10 14.47 -11.84
N ASP A 148 1.01 15.80 -11.87
CA ASP A 148 2.15 16.67 -12.17
C ASP A 148 3.30 16.46 -11.16
N GLU A 149 2.97 16.35 -9.88
CA GLU A 149 3.96 16.09 -8.83
C GLU A 149 4.56 14.67 -8.95
N ILE A 150 3.75 13.67 -9.27
CA ILE A 150 4.20 12.30 -9.49
C ILE A 150 5.16 12.27 -10.69
N GLU A 151 4.79 12.86 -11.82
CA GLU A 151 5.63 12.93 -13.01
C GLU A 151 6.95 13.65 -12.73
N ALA A 152 6.88 14.82 -12.11
CA ALA A 152 8.05 15.61 -11.75
C ALA A 152 9.00 14.90 -10.77
N SER A 153 8.46 14.03 -9.93
CA SER A 153 9.26 13.25 -8.98
C SER A 153 10.22 12.27 -9.64
N GLY A 154 9.83 11.73 -10.81
CA GLY A 154 10.53 10.65 -11.50
C GLY A 154 10.52 9.32 -10.75
N VAL A 155 9.71 9.17 -9.70
CA VAL A 155 9.59 7.93 -8.91
C VAL A 155 8.50 7.05 -9.51
N PRO A 156 8.80 5.79 -9.86
CA PRO A 156 7.81 4.87 -10.40
C PRO A 156 6.65 4.61 -9.44
N LEU A 157 5.44 4.65 -9.97
CA LEU A 157 4.21 4.33 -9.26
C LEU A 157 3.95 2.82 -9.29
N SER A 158 3.53 2.28 -8.15
CA SER A 158 3.06 0.90 -8.00
C SER A 158 1.60 0.87 -7.54
N HIS A 159 0.91 -0.20 -7.89
CA HIS A 159 -0.43 -0.51 -7.36
C HIS A 159 -0.43 -1.91 -6.75
N HIS A 160 -1.30 -2.11 -5.77
CA HIS A 160 -1.50 -3.41 -5.12
C HIS A 160 -2.99 -3.69 -4.97
N ILE A 161 -3.37 -4.94 -5.11
CA ILE A 161 -4.74 -5.41 -4.85
C ILE A 161 -4.97 -5.58 -3.35
N GLY A 162 -6.23 -5.46 -2.88
CA GLY A 162 -6.62 -5.79 -1.51
C GLY A 162 -6.76 -4.61 -0.56
N GLU A 163 -6.61 -3.37 -1.03
CA GLU A 163 -6.78 -2.16 -0.24
C GLU A 163 -8.23 -1.83 0.12
N THR A 164 -9.18 -2.34 -0.61
CA THR A 164 -10.61 -2.15 -0.35
C THR A 164 -11.35 -3.46 -0.31
N PRO A 165 -12.30 -3.62 0.63
CA PRO A 165 -13.18 -4.78 0.60
C PRO A 165 -13.98 -4.79 -0.69
N ALA A 166 -14.02 -5.92 -1.38
CA ALA A 166 -14.88 -6.10 -2.55
C ALA A 166 -16.32 -5.74 -2.20
N LYS A 167 -16.92 -4.81 -2.95
CA LYS A 167 -18.32 -4.38 -2.74
C LYS A 167 -19.34 -5.46 -3.03
N THR A 168 -18.93 -6.57 -3.60
CA THR A 168 -19.82 -7.66 -4.03
C THR A 168 -19.80 -8.77 -2.99
N PRO A 169 -20.90 -9.04 -2.29
CA PRO A 169 -21.01 -10.21 -1.45
C PRO A 169 -21.02 -11.44 -2.37
N CYS A 170 -19.94 -12.20 -2.35
CA CYS A 170 -19.82 -13.40 -3.16
C CYS A 170 -19.60 -14.59 -2.24
N GLU A 171 -20.66 -15.35 -2.02
CA GLU A 171 -20.61 -16.61 -1.26
C GLU A 171 -19.90 -17.72 -2.05
N PHE A 172 -19.85 -17.59 -3.36
CA PHE A 172 -19.29 -18.60 -4.25
C PHE A 172 -18.05 -18.08 -4.98
N ASN A 173 -16.92 -18.75 -4.82
CA ASN A 173 -15.63 -18.38 -5.43
C ASN A 173 -15.08 -17.01 -5.00
N GLY A 174 -15.23 -16.63 -3.74
CA GLY A 174 -14.83 -15.31 -3.22
C GLY A 174 -13.43 -14.86 -3.62
N LEU A 175 -12.45 -15.76 -3.69
CA LEU A 175 -11.09 -15.42 -4.10
C LEU A 175 -11.01 -15.02 -5.59
N ILE A 176 -11.63 -15.79 -6.48
CA ILE A 176 -11.60 -15.53 -7.93
C ILE A 176 -12.34 -14.24 -8.25
N VAL A 177 -13.52 -14.05 -7.68
CA VAL A 177 -14.30 -12.82 -7.87
C VAL A 177 -13.60 -11.61 -7.27
N SER A 178 -12.99 -11.77 -6.10
CA SER A 178 -12.15 -10.71 -5.50
C SER A 178 -11.01 -10.33 -6.42
N MET A 179 -10.30 -11.31 -6.99
CA MET A 179 -9.22 -11.03 -7.95
C MET A 179 -9.74 -10.35 -9.22
N MET A 180 -10.89 -10.76 -9.74
CA MET A 180 -11.50 -10.14 -10.94
C MET A 180 -11.95 -8.70 -10.69
N VAL A 181 -12.52 -8.41 -9.51
CA VAL A 181 -12.90 -7.05 -9.12
C VAL A 181 -11.68 -6.14 -9.00
N HIS A 182 -10.56 -6.66 -8.52
CA HIS A 182 -9.31 -5.90 -8.46
C HIS A 182 -8.71 -5.67 -9.85
N VAL A 183 -8.82 -6.63 -10.76
CA VAL A 183 -8.43 -6.46 -12.18
C VAL A 183 -9.30 -5.39 -12.86
N ASP A 184 -10.55 -5.24 -12.46
CA ASP A 184 -11.45 -4.21 -12.99
C ASP A 184 -10.95 -2.79 -12.63
N GLY A 185 -10.39 -2.57 -11.45
CA GLY A 185 -9.72 -1.33 -11.09
C GLY A 185 -8.53 -1.01 -12.00
N PHE A 186 -7.71 -1.99 -12.33
CA PHE A 186 -6.64 -1.83 -13.32
C PHE A 186 -7.18 -1.51 -14.71
N ARG A 187 -8.20 -2.21 -15.16
CA ARG A 187 -8.85 -1.94 -16.44
C ARG A 187 -9.36 -0.49 -16.52
N GLU A 188 -9.98 -0.01 -15.44
CA GLU A 188 -10.49 1.34 -15.36
C GLU A 188 -9.35 2.38 -15.38
N LEU A 189 -8.29 2.13 -14.62
CA LEU A 189 -7.09 2.96 -14.62
C LEU A 189 -6.49 3.04 -16.03
N PHE A 190 -6.22 1.91 -16.66
CA PHE A 190 -5.63 1.87 -18.00
C PHE A 190 -6.53 2.48 -19.07
N SER A 191 -7.84 2.24 -19.01
CA SER A 191 -8.76 2.77 -20.03
C SER A 191 -8.99 4.28 -19.95
N LYS A 192 -8.82 4.86 -18.75
CA LYS A 192 -9.06 6.29 -18.52
C LYS A 192 -7.80 7.15 -18.58
N TYR A 193 -6.62 6.59 -18.29
CA TYR A 193 -5.40 7.37 -18.02
C TYR A 193 -4.22 7.11 -18.97
N ILE A 194 -4.19 5.99 -19.67
CA ILE A 194 -3.03 5.62 -20.48
C ILE A 194 -3.30 5.72 -21.99
N PHE A 195 -4.56 5.94 -22.39
CA PHE A 195 -4.92 6.06 -23.81
C PHE A 195 -5.79 7.30 -24.07
#